data_ff296ffcd3e11c87bc9134cf9caccb26
#
_entry.id   ff296ffcd3e11c87bc9134cf9caccb26
#
_cell.length_a   1.000
_cell.length_b   1.000
_cell.length_c   1.000
_cell.angle_alpha   90.00
_cell.angle_beta   90.00
_cell.angle_gamma   90.00
#
_symmetry.space_group_name_H-M   'P 1'
#
loop_
_entity.id
_entity.type
_entity.pdbx_description
1 polymer ?
#
loop_
_entity_poly.entity_id
_entity_poly.type
_entity_poly.pdbx_seq_one_letter_code
_entity_poly.pdbx_strand_id
1 'polypeptide(L)'
;MKICDLTQFYSPRSGGVKRYVHEKIAYIDRYSPADEHVLVVPGSKTEVRANARSRIYSIHSPLFSRASRYRALLNLRAVEEIIERERPDIIESGDPYQVGWKAVAVGRSLKIPVVGFYHSHFPEAYLRSSTRFLGKRGAARAMKLARTYVRKLYNQFQATLVPSELLAGVLSEWGVCNVRAVHLGVNIDIFQSIPDDLAATRDSLGIGRNQKLLFYVGRLAKEKNTETLFKSFGLLQERRPDDFHLLVIGDGPQRDQFRQLQARTGSVSWIQYCTDSADLARYYRAADLFVHPGVQETFGFVALESQACGTPVVGIRGSYMDRIIFHEQESWALENTAEGLADAIEELSRKKLSMLGSGASQMAGELYAWQRVFEGLFCIYREVCANYKGNGQG
;
A
#
# COMPACT_ATOMS: atom_id res chain seq x y z
N MET A 1 22.50 -14.29 -2.35
CA MET A 1 22.52 -13.16 -1.41
C MET A 1 21.52 -13.41 -0.31
N LYS A 2 21.88 -13.15 0.97
CA LYS A 2 20.96 -13.26 2.10
C LYS A 2 20.46 -11.86 2.48
N ILE A 3 19.15 -11.62 2.40
CA ILE A 3 18.50 -10.35 2.67
C ILE A 3 17.82 -10.43 4.05
N CYS A 4 17.99 -9.40 4.89
CA CYS A 4 17.32 -9.30 6.18
C CYS A 4 16.37 -8.12 6.21
N ASP A 5 15.07 -8.37 6.25
CA ASP A 5 14.03 -7.35 6.42
C ASP A 5 13.68 -7.14 7.89
N LEU A 6 13.73 -5.90 8.34
CA LEU A 6 13.35 -5.49 9.69
C LEU A 6 12.12 -4.57 9.62
N THR A 7 11.02 -4.95 10.25
CA THR A 7 9.85 -4.10 10.33
C THR A 7 9.02 -4.33 11.60
N GLN A 8 8.62 -3.24 12.27
CA GLN A 8 7.62 -3.30 13.33
C GLN A 8 6.18 -3.14 12.80
N PHE A 9 6.00 -2.68 11.55
CA PHE A 9 4.68 -2.52 10.92
C PHE A 9 4.15 -3.85 10.36
N TYR A 10 4.21 -4.87 11.18
CA TYR A 10 3.74 -6.21 10.84
C TYR A 10 2.64 -6.64 11.80
N SER A 11 1.47 -6.99 11.26
CA SER A 11 0.31 -7.42 12.03
C SER A 11 -0.50 -8.44 11.22
N PRO A 12 -1.22 -9.36 11.87
CA PRO A 12 -2.15 -10.25 11.17
C PRO A 12 -3.17 -9.52 10.30
N ARG A 13 -3.52 -8.28 10.71
CA ARG A 13 -4.49 -7.39 10.02
C ARG A 13 -3.84 -6.28 9.22
N SER A 14 -2.51 -6.21 9.10
CA SER A 14 -1.83 -5.15 8.34
C SER A 14 -1.87 -5.44 6.85
N GLY A 15 -1.92 -4.36 6.05
CA GLY A 15 -2.00 -4.42 4.60
C GLY A 15 -0.63 -4.38 3.91
N GLY A 16 -0.22 -3.22 3.44
CA GLY A 16 0.87 -3.03 2.49
C GLY A 16 2.23 -3.62 2.85
N VAL A 17 2.74 -3.31 4.06
CA VAL A 17 4.10 -3.78 4.46
C VAL A 17 4.14 -5.30 4.60
N LYS A 18 3.13 -5.90 5.22
CA LYS A 18 3.04 -7.35 5.34
C LYS A 18 3.00 -8.01 3.96
N ARG A 19 2.16 -7.49 3.05
CA ARG A 19 2.06 -7.99 1.68
C ARG A 19 3.42 -7.91 0.99
N TYR A 20 4.07 -6.76 1.01
CA TYR A 20 5.38 -6.56 0.40
C TYR A 20 6.42 -7.59 0.83
N VAL A 21 6.57 -7.84 2.14
CA VAL A 21 7.58 -8.80 2.61
C VAL A 21 7.21 -10.26 2.27
N HIS A 22 5.92 -10.62 2.27
CA HIS A 22 5.49 -11.96 1.87
C HIS A 22 5.63 -12.20 0.37
N GLU A 23 5.33 -11.22 -0.47
CA GLU A 23 5.55 -11.30 -1.91
C GLU A 23 7.05 -11.38 -2.24
N LYS A 24 7.92 -10.70 -1.45
CA LYS A 24 9.39 -10.85 -1.57
C LYS A 24 9.84 -12.26 -1.25
N ILE A 25 9.31 -12.88 -0.20
CA ILE A 25 9.58 -14.29 0.13
C ILE A 25 9.12 -15.20 -1.01
N ALA A 26 7.90 -15.01 -1.51
CA ALA A 26 7.38 -15.81 -2.63
C ALA A 26 8.21 -15.63 -3.91
N TYR A 27 8.68 -14.42 -4.19
CA TYR A 27 9.59 -14.15 -5.30
C TYR A 27 10.92 -14.92 -5.17
N ILE A 28 11.54 -14.92 -3.98
CA ILE A 28 12.77 -15.66 -3.72
C ILE A 28 12.55 -17.15 -3.94
N ASP A 29 11.47 -17.70 -3.38
CA ASP A 29 11.16 -19.13 -3.49
C ASP A 29 10.95 -19.55 -4.96
N ARG A 30 10.33 -18.70 -5.78
CA ARG A 30 9.94 -19.02 -7.16
C ARG A 30 10.97 -18.64 -8.22
N TYR A 31 11.60 -17.46 -8.08
CA TYR A 31 12.38 -16.85 -9.15
C TYR A 31 13.86 -16.59 -8.80
N SER A 32 14.23 -16.65 -7.54
CA SER A 32 15.60 -16.33 -7.10
C SER A 32 16.21 -17.41 -6.19
N PRO A 33 16.38 -18.66 -6.71
CA PRO A 33 16.77 -19.81 -5.90
C PRO A 33 18.16 -19.72 -5.25
N ALA A 34 18.99 -18.80 -5.67
CA ALA A 34 20.31 -18.52 -5.08
C ALA A 34 20.25 -17.51 -3.91
N ASP A 35 19.09 -16.92 -3.63
CA ASP A 35 18.92 -15.92 -2.58
C ASP A 35 18.17 -16.52 -1.38
N GLU A 36 18.44 -15.97 -0.17
CA GLU A 36 17.80 -16.33 1.10
C GLU A 36 17.16 -15.08 1.73
N HIS A 37 16.13 -15.29 2.52
CA HIS A 37 15.42 -14.22 3.22
C HIS A 37 15.32 -14.45 4.72
N VAL A 38 15.60 -13.42 5.49
CA VAL A 38 15.39 -13.34 6.93
C VAL A 38 14.42 -12.20 7.21
N LEU A 39 13.33 -12.49 7.90
CA LEU A 39 12.34 -11.48 8.30
C LEU A 39 12.31 -11.39 9.83
N VAL A 40 12.49 -10.19 10.37
CA VAL A 40 12.41 -9.94 11.81
C VAL A 40 11.21 -9.01 12.09
N VAL A 41 10.24 -9.51 12.87
CA VAL A 41 8.97 -8.85 13.13
C VAL A 41 8.57 -8.94 14.60
N PRO A 42 7.72 -8.03 15.11
CA PRO A 42 7.11 -8.18 16.41
C PRO A 42 6.07 -9.30 16.43
N GLY A 43 6.01 -10.06 17.52
CA GLY A 43 5.05 -11.15 17.71
C GLY A 43 4.41 -11.18 19.09
N SER A 44 3.42 -12.06 19.28
CA SER A 44 2.84 -12.33 20.60
C SER A 44 3.72 -13.22 21.46
N LYS A 45 4.63 -13.96 20.83
CA LYS A 45 5.64 -14.82 21.44
C LYS A 45 6.92 -14.76 20.61
N THR A 46 8.04 -15.15 21.22
CA THR A 46 9.29 -15.33 20.51
C THR A 46 9.28 -16.71 19.86
N GLU A 47 9.35 -16.76 18.55
CA GLU A 47 9.37 -17.99 17.75
C GLU A 47 10.12 -17.78 16.43
N VAL A 48 10.57 -18.87 15.84
CA VAL A 48 11.18 -18.90 14.51
C VAL A 48 10.38 -19.86 13.65
N ARG A 49 10.01 -19.38 12.45
CA ARG A 49 9.42 -20.21 11.41
C ARG A 49 10.39 -20.25 10.24
N ALA A 50 10.75 -21.43 9.78
CA ALA A 50 11.71 -21.61 8.70
C ALA A 50 11.08 -22.39 7.56
N ASN A 51 11.33 -21.91 6.33
CA ASN A 51 11.14 -22.63 5.09
C ASN A 51 12.51 -22.95 4.48
N ALA A 52 12.52 -23.52 3.27
CA ALA A 52 13.76 -23.85 2.59
C ALA A 52 14.72 -22.66 2.41
N ARG A 53 14.18 -21.46 2.16
CA ARG A 53 14.95 -20.23 1.82
C ARG A 53 14.61 -19.03 2.68
N SER A 54 13.64 -19.15 3.58
CA SER A 54 13.22 -18.03 4.41
C SER A 54 13.14 -18.41 5.89
N ARG A 55 13.52 -17.45 6.76
CA ARG A 55 13.37 -17.56 8.22
C ARG A 55 12.63 -16.33 8.73
N ILE A 56 11.55 -16.56 9.45
CA ILE A 56 10.74 -15.49 10.05
C ILE A 56 10.93 -15.55 11.57
N TYR A 57 11.59 -14.54 12.10
CA TYR A 57 11.79 -14.35 13.54
C TYR A 57 10.71 -13.44 14.09
N SER A 58 9.82 -13.98 14.92
CA SER A 58 8.89 -13.19 15.72
C SER A 58 9.51 -12.95 17.08
N ILE A 59 9.60 -11.68 17.50
CA ILE A 59 10.10 -11.28 18.82
C ILE A 59 8.91 -10.85 19.68
N HIS A 60 8.77 -11.45 20.88
CA HIS A 60 7.73 -11.05 21.81
C HIS A 60 7.73 -9.54 22.03
N SER A 61 6.59 -8.91 21.80
CA SER A 61 6.46 -7.45 21.78
C SER A 61 5.09 -7.03 22.35
N PRO A 62 5.02 -5.97 23.17
CA PRO A 62 3.77 -5.48 23.73
C PRO A 62 2.83 -4.96 22.66
N LEU A 63 1.53 -5.11 22.89
CA LEU A 63 0.48 -4.62 22.00
C LEU A 63 0.40 -3.09 22.11
N PHE A 64 0.61 -2.40 20.98
CA PHE A 64 0.51 -0.95 20.88
C PHE A 64 -0.89 -0.48 20.48
N SER A 65 -1.55 -1.21 19.58
CA SER A 65 -2.91 -0.91 19.10
C SER A 65 -3.78 -2.15 19.08
N ARG A 66 -4.90 -2.13 19.85
CA ARG A 66 -5.88 -3.22 19.86
C ARG A 66 -6.64 -3.34 18.53
N ALA A 67 -6.95 -2.22 17.90
CA ALA A 67 -7.71 -2.18 16.64
C ALA A 67 -6.93 -2.75 15.45
N SER A 68 -5.68 -2.31 15.26
CA SER A 68 -4.81 -2.77 14.18
C SER A 68 -3.93 -3.97 14.56
N ARG A 69 -3.89 -4.34 15.84
CA ARG A 69 -3.04 -5.37 16.43
C ARG A 69 -1.53 -5.14 16.18
N TYR A 70 -1.12 -3.89 16.00
CA TYR A 70 0.31 -3.55 15.95
C TYR A 70 0.96 -3.72 17.32
N ARG A 71 2.22 -4.19 17.29
CA ARG A 71 3.07 -4.38 18.45
C ARG A 71 4.33 -3.52 18.34
N ALA A 72 4.84 -3.06 19.47
CA ALA A 72 6.07 -2.27 19.51
C ALA A 72 7.28 -3.19 19.69
N LEU A 73 8.17 -3.22 18.70
CA LEU A 73 9.41 -4.00 18.74
C LEU A 73 10.44 -3.28 19.63
N LEU A 74 10.38 -3.53 20.94
CA LEU A 74 11.24 -2.86 21.95
C LEU A 74 12.54 -3.61 22.24
N ASN A 75 12.57 -4.94 22.05
CA ASN A 75 13.75 -5.75 22.31
C ASN A 75 14.74 -5.65 21.13
N LEU A 76 15.45 -4.53 21.07
CA LEU A 76 16.44 -4.25 20.02
C LEU A 76 17.71 -5.10 20.15
N ARG A 77 17.97 -5.68 21.34
CA ARG A 77 19.08 -6.63 21.55
C ARG A 77 18.82 -7.94 20.81
N ALA A 78 17.60 -8.45 20.89
CA ALA A 78 17.23 -9.64 20.14
C ALA A 78 17.33 -9.44 18.61
N VAL A 79 17.04 -8.22 18.11
CA VAL A 79 17.25 -7.87 16.68
C VAL A 79 18.72 -8.00 16.32
N GLU A 80 19.64 -7.45 17.15
CA GLU A 80 21.08 -7.52 16.95
C GLU A 80 21.58 -8.98 16.95
N GLU A 81 21.22 -9.77 17.97
CA GLU A 81 21.58 -11.17 18.11
C GLU A 81 21.13 -12.03 16.89
N ILE A 82 19.95 -11.72 16.30
CA ILE A 82 19.48 -12.36 15.08
C ILE A 82 20.35 -11.99 13.88
N ILE A 83 20.66 -10.70 13.70
CA ILE A 83 21.50 -10.24 12.58
C ILE A 83 22.92 -10.81 12.70
N GLU A 84 23.48 -10.86 13.90
CA GLU A 84 24.78 -11.46 14.17
C GLU A 84 24.82 -12.95 13.83
N ARG A 85 23.76 -13.69 14.16
CA ARG A 85 23.61 -15.12 13.85
C ARG A 85 23.46 -15.37 12.37
N GLU A 86 22.57 -14.61 11.71
CA GLU A 86 22.21 -14.82 10.31
C GLU A 86 23.23 -14.28 9.32
N ARG A 87 24.02 -13.28 9.71
CA ARG A 87 25.06 -12.66 8.87
C ARG A 87 24.54 -12.36 7.45
N PRO A 88 23.46 -11.55 7.29
CA PRO A 88 22.94 -11.23 5.98
C PRO A 88 23.94 -10.40 5.16
N ASP A 89 23.83 -10.47 3.84
CA ASP A 89 24.61 -9.62 2.93
C ASP A 89 24.12 -8.19 2.90
N ILE A 90 22.83 -7.98 3.20
CA ILE A 90 22.17 -6.67 3.22
C ILE A 90 21.02 -6.66 4.23
N ILE A 91 20.81 -5.52 4.88
CA ILE A 91 19.67 -5.28 5.77
C ILE A 91 18.74 -4.26 5.10
N GLU A 92 17.43 -4.56 5.01
CA GLU A 92 16.40 -3.58 4.68
C GLU A 92 15.63 -3.22 5.94
N SER A 93 15.55 -1.92 6.26
CA SER A 93 14.70 -1.41 7.33
C SER A 93 13.45 -0.75 6.76
N GLY A 94 12.28 -1.36 6.98
CA GLY A 94 10.98 -0.76 6.70
C GLY A 94 10.45 0.11 7.83
N ASP A 95 11.31 0.56 8.74
CA ASP A 95 10.94 1.26 9.97
C ASP A 95 11.65 2.60 10.11
N PRO A 96 10.91 3.73 10.24
CA PRO A 96 11.50 5.06 10.39
C PRO A 96 11.85 5.43 11.85
N TYR A 97 11.76 4.48 12.79
CA TYR A 97 11.95 4.75 14.23
C TYR A 97 13.17 4.00 14.77
N GLN A 98 13.05 3.50 16.00
CA GLN A 98 14.12 2.84 16.74
C GLN A 98 14.74 1.64 16.02
N VAL A 99 13.94 0.87 15.28
CA VAL A 99 14.43 -0.28 14.51
C VAL A 99 15.34 0.18 13.37
N GLY A 100 15.00 1.29 12.70
CA GLY A 100 15.84 1.88 11.66
C GLY A 100 17.20 2.33 12.20
N TRP A 101 17.23 3.02 13.34
CA TRP A 101 18.49 3.38 13.99
C TRP A 101 19.30 2.18 14.45
N LYS A 102 18.63 1.13 14.96
CA LYS A 102 19.29 -0.11 15.34
C LYS A 102 19.87 -0.82 14.12
N ALA A 103 19.16 -0.88 13.01
CA ALA A 103 19.67 -1.42 11.74
C ALA A 103 20.97 -0.72 11.32
N VAL A 104 20.98 0.61 11.34
CA VAL A 104 22.20 1.41 11.02
C VAL A 104 23.35 1.08 11.97
N ALA A 105 23.09 1.02 13.28
CA ALA A 105 24.13 0.75 14.28
C ALA A 105 24.75 -0.64 14.09
N VAL A 106 23.91 -1.67 13.93
CA VAL A 106 24.35 -3.06 13.74
C VAL A 106 25.02 -3.24 12.37
N GLY A 107 24.46 -2.64 11.32
CA GLY A 107 25.07 -2.69 9.98
C GLY A 107 26.50 -2.12 9.97
N ARG A 108 26.73 -1.01 10.66
CA ARG A 108 28.09 -0.43 10.84
C ARG A 108 29.01 -1.36 11.62
N SER A 109 28.54 -1.89 12.77
CA SER A 109 29.34 -2.79 13.61
C SER A 109 29.77 -4.05 12.88
N LEU A 110 28.85 -4.65 12.10
CA LEU A 110 29.07 -5.91 11.38
C LEU A 110 29.58 -5.73 9.95
N LYS A 111 29.75 -4.48 9.49
CA LYS A 111 30.11 -4.12 8.11
C LYS A 111 29.14 -4.66 7.08
N ILE A 112 27.84 -4.58 7.36
CA ILE A 112 26.73 -4.99 6.50
C ILE A 112 26.03 -3.73 5.97
N PRO A 113 25.83 -3.57 4.65
CA PRO A 113 25.10 -2.43 4.10
C PRO A 113 23.64 -2.45 4.53
N VAL A 114 23.08 -1.25 4.76
CA VAL A 114 21.70 -1.08 5.20
C VAL A 114 20.95 -0.16 4.24
N VAL A 115 19.82 -0.59 3.75
CA VAL A 115 18.88 0.23 2.98
C VAL A 115 17.63 0.50 3.79
N GLY A 116 17.01 1.66 3.56
CA GLY A 116 15.76 2.02 4.23
C GLY A 116 14.60 2.05 3.23
N PHE A 117 13.47 1.40 3.53
CA PHE A 117 12.26 1.54 2.73
C PHE A 117 11.27 2.50 3.40
N TYR A 118 10.94 3.59 2.72
CA TYR A 118 9.99 4.61 3.17
C TYR A 118 8.56 4.24 2.75
N HIS A 119 7.96 3.27 3.45
CA HIS A 119 6.65 2.71 3.09
C HIS A 119 5.47 3.67 3.25
N SER A 120 5.59 4.69 4.10
CA SER A 120 4.49 5.61 4.39
C SER A 120 4.97 7.02 4.62
N HIS A 121 4.20 7.99 4.12
CA HIS A 121 4.50 9.41 4.32
C HIS A 121 4.02 9.88 5.71
N PHE A 122 4.62 9.27 6.75
CA PHE A 122 4.21 9.44 8.14
C PHE A 122 4.21 10.89 8.67
N PRO A 123 5.11 11.83 8.25
CA PRO A 123 5.05 13.20 8.74
C PRO A 123 3.73 13.89 8.37
N GLU A 124 3.24 13.72 7.15
CA GLU A 124 1.95 14.29 6.76
C GLU A 124 0.78 13.61 7.47
N ALA A 125 0.79 12.28 7.57
CA ALA A 125 -0.29 11.52 8.19
C ALA A 125 -0.50 11.90 9.67
N TYR A 126 0.58 12.10 10.43
CA TYR A 126 0.48 12.48 11.84
C TYR A 126 0.26 13.97 12.06
N LEU A 127 0.87 14.85 11.24
CA LEU A 127 0.83 16.28 11.47
C LEU A 127 -0.45 16.94 10.98
N ARG A 128 -1.12 16.41 9.96
CA ARG A 128 -2.45 16.92 9.56
C ARG A 128 -3.48 16.76 10.68
N SER A 129 -3.45 15.67 11.42
CA SER A 129 -4.33 15.48 12.58
C SER A 129 -3.96 16.40 13.76
N SER A 130 -2.71 16.79 13.87
CA SER A 130 -2.20 17.63 14.98
C SER A 130 -2.40 19.15 14.75
N THR A 131 -2.66 19.61 13.52
CA THR A 131 -2.93 21.02 13.23
C THR A 131 -4.10 21.59 14.04
N ARG A 132 -5.07 20.72 14.35
CA ARG A 132 -6.25 21.08 15.16
C ARG A 132 -5.87 21.47 16.59
N PHE A 133 -4.75 20.91 17.13
CA PHE A 133 -4.29 21.16 18.51
C PHE A 133 -3.12 22.14 18.57
N LEU A 134 -2.27 22.19 17.54
CA LEU A 134 -1.01 22.97 17.55
C LEU A 134 -1.13 24.34 16.86
N GLY A 135 -2.20 24.59 16.15
CA GLY A 135 -2.37 25.75 15.28
C GLY A 135 -1.37 25.75 14.09
N LYS A 136 -1.52 26.69 13.15
CA LYS A 136 -0.69 26.74 11.92
C LYS A 136 0.82 26.84 12.19
N ARG A 137 1.24 27.70 13.15
CA ARG A 137 2.66 27.90 13.47
C ARG A 137 3.29 26.67 14.16
N GLY A 138 2.54 26.02 15.06
CA GLY A 138 2.98 24.79 15.73
C GLY A 138 3.11 23.63 14.75
N ALA A 139 2.15 23.46 13.87
CA ALA A 139 2.20 22.44 12.82
C ALA A 139 3.39 22.64 11.86
N ALA A 140 3.68 23.88 11.46
CA ALA A 140 4.84 24.18 10.61
C ALA A 140 6.17 23.84 11.31
N ARG A 141 6.31 24.14 12.62
CA ARG A 141 7.50 23.75 13.41
C ARG A 141 7.62 22.24 13.52
N ALA A 142 6.55 21.53 13.81
CA ALA A 142 6.51 20.07 13.90
C ALA A 142 6.89 19.42 12.55
N MET A 143 6.40 19.95 11.42
CA MET A 143 6.80 19.51 10.09
C MET A 143 8.29 19.71 9.84
N LYS A 144 8.85 20.87 10.20
CA LYS A 144 10.30 21.14 10.07
C LYS A 144 11.13 20.12 10.86
N LEU A 145 10.72 19.81 12.08
CA LEU A 145 11.39 18.80 12.91
C LEU A 145 11.30 17.41 12.30
N ALA A 146 10.11 17.04 11.81
CA ALA A 146 9.90 15.75 11.14
C ALA A 146 10.76 15.61 9.88
N ARG A 147 10.85 16.63 9.03
CA ARG A 147 11.73 16.66 7.85
C ARG A 147 13.19 16.50 8.23
N THR A 148 13.63 17.24 9.28
CA THR A 148 15.01 17.12 9.79
C THR A 148 15.30 15.72 10.30
N TYR A 149 14.36 15.10 10.99
CA TYR A 149 14.47 13.72 11.47
C TYR A 149 14.58 12.72 10.32
N VAL A 150 13.67 12.81 9.33
CA VAL A 150 13.71 11.96 8.13
C VAL A 150 15.05 12.08 7.43
N ARG A 151 15.49 13.31 7.13
CA ARG A 151 16.80 13.55 6.52
C ARG A 151 17.95 12.93 7.32
N LYS A 152 17.93 13.09 8.66
CA LYS A 152 18.99 12.58 9.53
C LYS A 152 19.06 11.06 9.51
N LEU A 153 17.93 10.37 9.57
CA LEU A 153 17.89 8.90 9.55
C LEU A 153 18.19 8.35 8.16
N TYR A 154 17.45 8.81 7.15
CA TYR A 154 17.51 8.20 5.82
C TYR A 154 18.83 8.45 5.09
N ASN A 155 19.57 9.52 5.43
CA ASN A 155 20.96 9.72 4.97
C ASN A 155 21.99 8.81 5.68
N GLN A 156 21.59 7.97 6.64
CA GLN A 156 22.47 6.94 7.21
C GLN A 156 22.43 5.63 6.41
N PHE A 157 21.39 5.43 5.61
CA PHE A 157 21.25 4.25 4.76
C PHE A 157 22.11 4.41 3.49
N GLN A 158 22.59 3.30 2.90
CA GLN A 158 23.27 3.30 1.62
C GLN A 158 22.34 3.66 0.45
N ALA A 159 21.05 3.29 0.58
CA ALA A 159 19.99 3.75 -0.32
C ALA A 159 18.68 3.91 0.45
N THR A 160 17.85 4.87 0.05
CA THR A 160 16.50 5.08 0.54
C THR A 160 15.51 4.72 -0.55
N LEU A 161 14.77 3.64 -0.35
CA LEU A 161 13.78 3.12 -1.28
C LEU A 161 12.44 3.79 -1.02
N VAL A 162 11.75 4.21 -2.07
CA VAL A 162 10.43 4.85 -1.99
C VAL A 162 9.49 4.29 -3.05
N PRO A 163 8.16 4.20 -2.78
CA PRO A 163 7.24 3.52 -3.68
C PRO A 163 6.89 4.30 -4.96
N SER A 164 7.32 5.55 -5.12
CA SER A 164 7.02 6.35 -6.30
C SER A 164 8.05 7.45 -6.55
N GLU A 165 8.19 7.85 -7.83
CA GLU A 165 9.05 8.99 -8.23
C GLU A 165 8.63 10.30 -7.58
N LEU A 166 7.31 10.52 -7.40
CA LEU A 166 6.82 11.71 -6.72
C LEU A 166 7.33 11.78 -5.28
N LEU A 167 7.26 10.66 -4.56
CA LEU A 167 7.75 10.60 -3.18
C LEU A 167 9.28 10.68 -3.12
N ALA A 168 9.98 10.19 -4.15
CA ALA A 168 11.42 10.38 -4.31
C ALA A 168 11.77 11.87 -4.41
N GLY A 169 11.05 12.63 -5.25
CA GLY A 169 11.18 14.09 -5.35
C GLY A 169 10.97 14.78 -4.02
N VAL A 170 9.89 14.45 -3.30
CA VAL A 170 9.60 15.02 -1.97
C VAL A 170 10.72 14.77 -0.97
N LEU A 171 11.26 13.56 -0.90
CA LEU A 171 12.36 13.26 0.02
C LEU A 171 13.67 13.96 -0.39
N SER A 172 13.94 14.06 -1.70
CA SER A 172 15.09 14.80 -2.23
C SER A 172 15.01 16.29 -1.88
N GLU A 173 13.83 16.92 -1.99
CA GLU A 173 13.58 18.30 -1.54
C GLU A 173 13.79 18.47 -0.02
N TRP A 174 13.58 17.40 0.77
CA TRP A 174 13.87 17.42 2.21
C TRP A 174 15.36 17.21 2.52
N GLY A 175 16.19 16.98 1.50
CA GLY A 175 17.63 16.79 1.60
C GLY A 175 18.05 15.35 1.88
N VAL A 176 17.25 14.36 1.49
CA VAL A 176 17.68 12.96 1.43
C VAL A 176 18.38 12.74 0.10
N CYS A 177 19.65 12.31 0.14
CA CYS A 177 20.56 12.33 -1.03
C CYS A 177 20.61 11.01 -1.81
N ASN A 178 20.19 9.90 -1.21
CA ASN A 178 20.37 8.53 -1.69
C ASN A 178 19.04 7.86 -2.08
N VAL A 179 18.07 8.64 -2.56
CA VAL A 179 16.71 8.16 -2.85
C VAL A 179 16.69 7.37 -4.16
N ARG A 180 16.01 6.24 -4.15
CA ARG A 180 15.72 5.37 -5.30
C ARG A 180 14.25 5.01 -5.32
N ALA A 181 13.57 5.28 -6.41
CA ALA A 181 12.18 4.82 -6.57
C ALA A 181 12.15 3.33 -6.86
N VAL A 182 11.35 2.62 -6.09
CA VAL A 182 11.05 1.20 -6.26
C VAL A 182 9.55 1.03 -6.05
N HIS A 183 8.84 0.81 -7.13
CA HIS A 183 7.39 0.62 -7.07
C HIS A 183 7.01 -0.56 -6.20
N LEU A 184 5.80 -0.55 -5.69
CA LEU A 184 5.17 -1.74 -5.13
C LEU A 184 4.42 -2.47 -6.25
N GLY A 185 4.15 -3.74 -6.09
CA GLY A 185 3.62 -4.58 -7.16
C GLY A 185 2.20 -5.07 -6.92
N VAL A 186 1.70 -5.80 -7.91
CA VAL A 186 0.46 -6.57 -7.87
C VAL A 186 0.75 -8.03 -8.20
N ASN A 187 0.00 -8.94 -7.57
CA ASN A 187 0.06 -10.37 -7.89
C ASN A 187 -0.82 -10.64 -9.11
N ILE A 188 -0.21 -10.71 -10.28
CA ILE A 188 -0.88 -10.92 -11.56
C ILE A 188 -1.38 -12.35 -11.77
N ASP A 189 -0.95 -13.32 -10.96
CA ASP A 189 -1.50 -14.69 -10.99
C ASP A 189 -2.93 -14.70 -10.39
N ILE A 190 -3.26 -13.74 -9.54
CA ILE A 190 -4.55 -13.61 -8.87
C ILE A 190 -5.38 -12.47 -9.49
N PHE A 191 -4.78 -11.27 -9.53
CA PHE A 191 -5.42 -10.07 -10.05
C PHE A 191 -5.05 -9.94 -11.53
N GLN A 192 -5.92 -10.45 -12.38
CA GLN A 192 -5.76 -10.43 -13.83
C GLN A 192 -7.12 -10.33 -14.52
N SER A 193 -7.11 -9.75 -15.71
CA SER A 193 -8.29 -9.68 -16.57
C SER A 193 -8.44 -11.00 -17.31
N ILE A 194 -9.31 -11.86 -16.82
CA ILE A 194 -9.65 -13.16 -17.43
C ILE A 194 -11.14 -13.23 -17.69
N PRO A 195 -11.58 -14.00 -18.68
CA PRO A 195 -12.99 -14.36 -18.83
C PRO A 195 -13.48 -15.05 -17.55
N ASP A 196 -14.55 -14.53 -16.97
CA ASP A 196 -15.16 -15.04 -15.73
C ASP A 196 -16.69 -14.99 -15.87
N ASP A 197 -17.40 -15.78 -15.08
CA ASP A 197 -18.85 -15.65 -14.97
C ASP A 197 -19.21 -14.43 -14.13
N LEU A 198 -19.08 -13.27 -14.75
CA LEU A 198 -19.38 -11.97 -14.12
C LEU A 198 -20.87 -11.85 -13.79
N ALA A 199 -21.74 -12.49 -14.59
CA ALA A 199 -23.18 -12.47 -14.39
C ALA A 199 -23.55 -13.15 -13.07
N ALA A 200 -23.03 -14.36 -12.80
CA ALA A 200 -23.28 -15.06 -11.54
C ALA A 200 -22.82 -14.27 -10.32
N THR A 201 -21.66 -13.60 -10.42
CA THR A 201 -21.17 -12.74 -9.32
C THR A 201 -22.11 -11.56 -9.10
N ARG A 202 -22.58 -10.89 -10.16
CA ARG A 202 -23.52 -9.76 -10.08
C ARG A 202 -24.89 -10.19 -9.55
N ASP A 203 -25.41 -11.32 -10.04
CA ASP A 203 -26.69 -11.88 -9.60
C ASP A 203 -26.66 -12.23 -8.10
N SER A 204 -25.56 -12.79 -7.59
CA SER A 204 -25.38 -13.09 -6.18
C SER A 204 -25.38 -11.85 -5.26
N LEU A 205 -25.08 -10.70 -5.82
CA LEU A 205 -25.08 -9.40 -5.13
C LEU A 205 -26.40 -8.63 -5.32
N GLY A 206 -27.34 -9.17 -6.08
CA GLY A 206 -28.63 -8.54 -6.39
C GLY A 206 -28.52 -7.34 -7.33
N ILE A 207 -27.50 -7.31 -8.20
CA ILE A 207 -27.24 -6.18 -9.10
C ILE A 207 -28.07 -6.34 -10.37
N GLY A 208 -28.84 -5.31 -10.69
CA GLY A 208 -29.64 -5.27 -11.92
C GLY A 208 -28.78 -5.29 -13.19
N ARG A 209 -29.26 -5.95 -14.25
CA ARG A 209 -28.52 -6.13 -15.51
C ARG A 209 -28.06 -4.82 -16.15
N ASN A 210 -28.84 -3.74 -15.98
CA ASN A 210 -28.57 -2.42 -16.56
C ASN A 210 -27.83 -1.50 -15.62
N GLN A 211 -27.61 -1.90 -14.36
CA GLN A 211 -26.90 -1.09 -13.37
C GLN A 211 -25.39 -1.14 -13.60
N LYS A 212 -24.74 -0.01 -13.44
CA LYS A 212 -23.28 0.06 -13.34
C LYS A 212 -22.85 -0.30 -11.92
N LEU A 213 -21.97 -1.28 -11.78
CA LEU A 213 -21.40 -1.66 -10.50
C LEU A 213 -20.19 -0.79 -10.15
N LEU A 214 -20.37 0.06 -9.16
CA LEU A 214 -19.30 0.80 -8.52
C LEU A 214 -18.72 -0.06 -7.38
N PHE A 215 -17.41 -0.15 -7.29
CA PHE A 215 -16.76 -0.97 -6.28
C PHE A 215 -15.79 -0.14 -5.42
N TYR A 216 -15.83 -0.39 -4.12
CA TYR A 216 -14.87 0.13 -3.13
C TYR A 216 -14.40 -0.99 -2.22
N VAL A 217 -13.11 -1.09 -1.97
CA VAL A 217 -12.55 -1.94 -0.93
C VAL A 217 -11.56 -1.17 -0.07
N GLY A 218 -11.77 -1.22 1.25
CA GLY A 218 -10.90 -0.57 2.21
C GLY A 218 -11.54 -0.32 3.56
N ARG A 219 -10.76 0.24 4.49
CA ARG A 219 -11.26 0.62 5.80
C ARG A 219 -12.26 1.75 5.70
N LEU A 220 -13.41 1.63 6.36
CA LEU A 220 -14.43 2.67 6.41
C LEU A 220 -14.04 3.73 7.46
N ALA A 221 -13.21 4.69 7.04
CA ALA A 221 -12.60 5.66 7.94
C ALA A 221 -12.30 6.99 7.24
N LYS A 222 -12.19 8.06 8.04
CA LYS A 222 -11.96 9.43 7.53
C LYS A 222 -10.68 9.55 6.70
N GLU A 223 -9.61 8.84 7.09
CA GLU A 223 -8.35 8.84 6.33
C GLU A 223 -8.48 8.20 4.94
N LYS A 224 -9.51 7.38 4.72
CA LYS A 224 -9.86 6.80 3.42
C LYS A 224 -10.93 7.60 2.67
N ASN A 225 -11.37 8.70 3.24
CA ASN A 225 -12.34 9.63 2.67
C ASN A 225 -13.69 8.97 2.27
N THR A 226 -14.10 7.93 3.01
CA THR A 226 -15.32 7.18 2.71
C THR A 226 -16.59 8.00 2.91
N GLU A 227 -16.56 9.07 3.70
CA GLU A 227 -17.68 10.00 3.82
C GLU A 227 -17.99 10.68 2.47
N THR A 228 -16.98 11.11 1.73
CA THR A 228 -17.15 11.69 0.38
C THR A 228 -17.76 10.66 -0.57
N LEU A 229 -17.29 9.39 -0.55
CA LEU A 229 -17.89 8.31 -1.32
C LEU A 229 -19.37 8.10 -1.02
N PHE A 230 -19.75 8.07 0.26
CA PHE A 230 -21.14 7.83 0.65
C PHE A 230 -22.07 8.97 0.22
N LYS A 231 -21.59 10.21 0.35
CA LYS A 231 -22.34 11.39 -0.09
C LYS A 231 -22.44 11.43 -1.63
N SER A 232 -21.35 11.15 -2.36
CA SER A 232 -21.38 11.14 -3.81
C SER A 232 -22.31 10.05 -4.36
N PHE A 233 -22.32 8.85 -3.75
CA PHE A 233 -23.27 7.83 -4.14
C PHE A 233 -24.73 8.24 -3.85
N GLY A 234 -24.99 8.90 -2.73
CA GLY A 234 -26.32 9.48 -2.48
C GLY A 234 -26.78 10.44 -3.58
N LEU A 235 -25.89 11.34 -4.02
CA LEU A 235 -26.17 12.27 -5.13
C LEU A 235 -26.42 11.53 -6.44
N LEU A 236 -25.66 10.47 -6.74
CA LEU A 236 -25.88 9.65 -7.94
C LEU A 236 -27.26 9.00 -7.93
N GLN A 237 -27.73 8.49 -6.80
CA GLN A 237 -29.08 7.92 -6.66
C GLN A 237 -30.19 8.97 -6.81
N GLU A 238 -29.96 10.20 -6.35
CA GLU A 238 -30.91 11.31 -6.54
C GLU A 238 -31.01 11.76 -8.01
N ARG A 239 -29.86 11.82 -8.71
CA ARG A 239 -29.78 12.28 -10.10
C ARG A 239 -30.21 11.19 -11.11
N ARG A 240 -29.84 9.94 -10.83
CA ARG A 240 -29.99 8.79 -11.72
C ARG A 240 -30.41 7.57 -10.91
N PRO A 241 -31.67 7.51 -10.49
CA PRO A 241 -32.19 6.36 -9.76
C PRO A 241 -31.96 5.06 -10.56
N ASP A 242 -31.53 4.02 -9.87
CA ASP A 242 -31.32 2.67 -10.41
C ASP A 242 -30.22 2.48 -11.48
N ASP A 243 -29.48 3.53 -11.86
CA ASP A 243 -28.38 3.39 -12.83
C ASP A 243 -27.12 2.79 -12.20
N PHE A 244 -26.92 2.98 -10.90
CA PHE A 244 -25.73 2.59 -10.19
C PHE A 244 -26.02 1.67 -8.99
N HIS A 245 -25.17 0.69 -8.78
CA HIS A 245 -25.10 -0.12 -7.57
C HIS A 245 -23.72 0.02 -6.92
N LEU A 246 -23.64 0.19 -5.60
CA LEU A 246 -22.38 0.31 -4.87
C LEU A 246 -22.08 -0.96 -4.07
N LEU A 247 -21.02 -1.67 -4.42
CA LEU A 247 -20.45 -2.74 -3.60
C LEU A 247 -19.35 -2.15 -2.71
N VAL A 248 -19.45 -2.39 -1.41
CA VAL A 248 -18.42 -1.99 -0.44
C VAL A 248 -17.89 -3.22 0.27
N ILE A 249 -16.56 -3.42 0.23
CA ILE A 249 -15.87 -4.43 1.04
C ILE A 249 -15.02 -3.72 2.08
N GLY A 250 -15.33 -3.93 3.36
CA GLY A 250 -14.58 -3.39 4.48
C GLY A 250 -15.42 -3.01 5.69
N ASP A 251 -14.73 -2.67 6.77
CA ASP A 251 -15.32 -2.23 8.02
C ASP A 251 -14.50 -1.09 8.63
N GLY A 252 -15.09 -0.36 9.57
CA GLY A 252 -14.38 0.72 10.24
C GLY A 252 -15.29 1.66 11.03
N PRO A 253 -14.71 2.76 11.57
CA PRO A 253 -15.46 3.71 12.39
C PRO A 253 -16.66 4.36 11.69
N GLN A 254 -16.68 4.41 10.35
CA GLN A 254 -17.76 5.03 9.57
C GLN A 254 -18.83 4.03 9.10
N ARG A 255 -18.85 2.80 9.64
CA ARG A 255 -19.85 1.78 9.26
C ARG A 255 -21.30 2.21 9.49
N ASP A 256 -21.57 3.01 10.51
CA ASP A 256 -22.94 3.43 10.80
C ASP A 256 -23.45 4.44 9.77
N GLN A 257 -22.59 5.32 9.27
CA GLN A 257 -22.91 6.21 8.14
C GLN A 257 -23.20 5.39 6.88
N PHE A 258 -22.43 4.33 6.64
CA PHE A 258 -22.64 3.43 5.52
C PHE A 258 -23.98 2.66 5.64
N ARG A 259 -24.35 2.16 6.82
CA ARG A 259 -25.65 1.53 7.06
C ARG A 259 -26.83 2.48 6.80
N GLN A 260 -26.69 3.75 7.16
CA GLN A 260 -27.69 4.77 6.87
C GLN A 260 -27.84 4.97 5.33
N LEU A 261 -26.73 4.98 4.60
CA LEU A 261 -26.77 5.03 3.13
C LEU A 261 -27.50 3.80 2.57
N GLN A 262 -27.16 2.60 3.03
CA GLN A 262 -27.76 1.34 2.60
C GLN A 262 -29.28 1.32 2.85
N ALA A 263 -29.73 1.76 4.02
CA ALA A 263 -31.14 1.83 4.34
C ALA A 263 -31.92 2.85 3.49
N ARG A 264 -31.24 3.90 3.03
CA ARG A 264 -31.87 5.00 2.25
C ARG A 264 -31.97 4.68 0.76
N THR A 265 -30.98 4.01 0.17
CA THR A 265 -30.86 3.88 -1.28
C THR A 265 -31.28 2.52 -1.82
N GLY A 266 -31.22 1.44 -1.06
CA GLY A 266 -31.50 0.08 -1.52
C GLY A 266 -30.51 -0.51 -2.53
N SER A 267 -29.70 0.32 -3.18
CA SER A 267 -28.74 -0.08 -4.25
C SER A 267 -27.31 -0.23 -3.73
N VAL A 268 -27.15 -0.82 -2.54
CA VAL A 268 -25.86 -0.98 -1.87
C VAL A 268 -25.69 -2.39 -1.32
N SER A 269 -24.60 -3.06 -1.68
CA SER A 269 -24.17 -4.33 -1.12
C SER A 269 -22.96 -4.16 -0.21
N TRP A 270 -22.94 -4.85 0.93
CA TRP A 270 -21.87 -4.76 1.91
C TRP A 270 -21.31 -6.12 2.31
N ILE A 271 -20.01 -6.26 2.14
CA ILE A 271 -19.22 -7.39 2.60
C ILE A 271 -18.24 -6.86 3.65
N GLN A 272 -18.43 -7.27 4.91
CA GLN A 272 -17.63 -6.73 6.02
C GLN A 272 -16.14 -7.08 5.90
N TYR A 273 -15.82 -8.26 5.37
CA TYR A 273 -14.45 -8.75 5.27
C TYR A 273 -14.33 -9.79 4.15
N CYS A 274 -13.37 -9.62 3.28
CA CYS A 274 -12.97 -10.60 2.28
C CYS A 274 -11.54 -11.05 2.58
N THR A 275 -11.35 -12.33 2.89
CA THR A 275 -10.03 -12.91 3.23
C THR A 275 -9.34 -13.52 2.03
N ASP A 276 -10.12 -13.98 1.07
CA ASP A 276 -9.61 -14.64 -0.11
C ASP A 276 -9.34 -13.62 -1.23
N SER A 277 -8.10 -13.61 -1.72
CA SER A 277 -7.71 -12.70 -2.79
C SER A 277 -8.32 -13.09 -4.14
N ALA A 278 -8.65 -14.37 -4.36
CA ALA A 278 -9.33 -14.80 -5.57
C ALA A 278 -10.79 -14.33 -5.60
N ASP A 279 -11.48 -14.38 -4.46
CA ASP A 279 -12.81 -13.78 -4.31
C ASP A 279 -12.75 -12.26 -4.54
N LEU A 280 -11.75 -11.60 -3.97
CA LEU A 280 -11.58 -10.16 -4.16
C LEU A 280 -11.35 -9.82 -5.64
N ALA A 281 -10.55 -10.62 -6.36
CA ALA A 281 -10.32 -10.44 -7.78
C ALA A 281 -11.61 -10.63 -8.61
N ARG A 282 -12.49 -11.56 -8.22
CA ARG A 282 -13.81 -11.71 -8.86
C ARG A 282 -14.68 -10.45 -8.70
N TYR A 283 -14.69 -9.83 -7.51
CA TYR A 283 -15.42 -8.57 -7.30
C TYR A 283 -14.84 -7.42 -8.13
N TYR A 284 -13.51 -7.32 -8.24
CA TYR A 284 -12.91 -6.35 -9.15
C TYR A 284 -13.38 -6.58 -10.59
N ARG A 285 -13.26 -7.81 -11.13
CA ARG A 285 -13.68 -8.11 -12.50
C ARG A 285 -15.17 -7.88 -12.75
N ALA A 286 -16.02 -8.12 -11.75
CA ALA A 286 -17.47 -7.90 -11.86
C ALA A 286 -17.85 -6.43 -11.88
N ALA A 287 -16.98 -5.54 -11.39
CA ALA A 287 -17.26 -4.10 -11.31
C ALA A 287 -17.03 -3.39 -12.65
N ASP A 288 -17.85 -2.39 -12.92
CA ASP A 288 -17.68 -1.46 -14.05
C ASP A 288 -16.62 -0.40 -13.74
N LEU A 289 -16.60 0.11 -12.49
CA LEU A 289 -15.66 1.11 -12.02
C LEU A 289 -15.24 0.82 -10.57
N PHE A 290 -13.96 0.97 -10.29
CA PHE A 290 -13.44 1.04 -8.94
C PHE A 290 -13.39 2.51 -8.48
N VAL A 291 -14.06 2.83 -7.39
CA VAL A 291 -14.07 4.20 -6.85
C VAL A 291 -13.03 4.33 -5.75
N HIS A 292 -12.05 5.20 -5.96
CA HIS A 292 -11.02 5.50 -4.96
C HIS A 292 -11.16 6.93 -4.43
N PRO A 293 -11.89 7.16 -3.33
CA PRO A 293 -12.11 8.50 -2.79
C PRO A 293 -10.91 9.07 -2.03
N GLY A 294 -9.90 8.23 -1.72
CA GLY A 294 -8.78 8.60 -0.86
C GLY A 294 -7.84 9.61 -1.50
N VAL A 295 -7.54 10.70 -0.78
CA VAL A 295 -6.60 11.76 -1.20
C VAL A 295 -5.25 11.69 -0.46
N GLN A 296 -5.01 10.65 0.34
CA GLN A 296 -3.82 10.50 1.18
C GLN A 296 -3.14 9.13 1.02
N GLU A 297 -3.32 8.49 -0.13
CA GLU A 297 -2.64 7.23 -0.42
C GLU A 297 -1.19 7.47 -0.84
N THR A 298 -0.30 6.61 -0.36
CA THR A 298 1.12 6.66 -0.74
C THR A 298 1.42 5.80 -1.96
N PHE A 299 0.64 4.76 -2.21
CA PHE A 299 0.78 3.90 -3.38
C PHE A 299 -0.57 3.44 -3.97
N GLY A 300 -1.50 2.91 -3.13
CA GLY A 300 -2.83 2.50 -3.57
C GLY A 300 -2.88 1.09 -4.20
N PHE A 301 -2.48 0.07 -3.45
CA PHE A 301 -2.58 -1.33 -3.91
C PHE A 301 -3.93 -1.69 -4.52
N VAL A 302 -5.02 -1.25 -3.89
CA VAL A 302 -6.39 -1.56 -4.33
C VAL A 302 -6.71 -1.00 -5.72
N ALA A 303 -6.16 0.17 -6.06
CA ALA A 303 -6.31 0.75 -7.37
C ALA A 303 -5.48 0.00 -8.42
N LEU A 304 -4.31 -0.49 -8.05
CA LEU A 304 -3.49 -1.32 -8.93
C LEU A 304 -4.10 -2.71 -9.15
N GLU A 305 -4.66 -3.33 -8.10
CA GLU A 305 -5.41 -4.59 -8.19
C GLU A 305 -6.62 -4.47 -9.12
N SER A 306 -7.35 -3.35 -9.01
CA SER A 306 -8.47 -3.05 -9.89
C SER A 306 -8.04 -3.00 -11.35
N GLN A 307 -7.00 -2.23 -11.66
CA GLN A 307 -6.48 -2.12 -13.02
C GLN A 307 -5.97 -3.47 -13.56
N ALA A 308 -5.24 -4.24 -12.75
CA ALA A 308 -4.77 -5.56 -13.13
C ALA A 308 -5.94 -6.50 -13.48
N CYS A 309 -7.08 -6.39 -12.79
CA CYS A 309 -8.30 -7.10 -13.09
C CYS A 309 -9.09 -6.56 -14.32
N GLY A 310 -8.62 -5.51 -14.96
CA GLY A 310 -9.29 -4.87 -16.09
C GLY A 310 -10.42 -3.92 -15.71
N THR A 311 -10.48 -3.47 -14.45
CA THR A 311 -11.51 -2.54 -13.95
C THR A 311 -10.93 -1.14 -13.83
N PRO A 312 -11.43 -0.17 -14.59
CA PRO A 312 -10.97 1.21 -14.53
C PRO A 312 -11.19 1.83 -13.15
N VAL A 313 -10.33 2.77 -12.79
CA VAL A 313 -10.37 3.49 -11.51
C VAL A 313 -10.85 4.91 -11.73
N VAL A 314 -11.74 5.39 -10.87
CA VAL A 314 -12.12 6.80 -10.76
C VAL A 314 -11.74 7.30 -9.37
N GLY A 315 -11.25 8.54 -9.29
CA GLY A 315 -10.79 9.10 -8.03
C GLY A 315 -10.81 10.62 -8.01
N ILE A 316 -10.09 11.17 -7.05
CA ILE A 316 -9.91 12.61 -6.83
C ILE A 316 -8.45 12.92 -7.14
N ARG A 317 -8.19 13.97 -7.93
CA ARG A 317 -6.83 14.38 -8.29
C ARG A 317 -6.03 14.85 -7.09
N GLY A 318 -4.70 14.77 -7.21
CA GLY A 318 -3.76 15.24 -6.18
C GLY A 318 -3.44 14.21 -5.10
N SER A 319 -3.82 12.94 -5.28
CA SER A 319 -3.28 11.81 -4.53
C SER A 319 -1.96 11.33 -5.16
N TYR A 320 -1.12 10.64 -4.37
CA TYR A 320 0.11 10.04 -4.91
C TYR A 320 -0.15 8.89 -5.90
N MET A 321 -1.40 8.48 -6.04
CA MET A 321 -1.81 7.42 -6.96
C MET A 321 -1.99 7.87 -8.40
N ASP A 322 -2.11 9.16 -8.68
CA ASP A 322 -2.36 9.69 -10.00
C ASP A 322 -1.39 9.11 -11.05
N ARG A 323 -0.18 8.72 -10.63
CA ARG A 323 0.86 8.19 -11.51
C ARG A 323 0.82 6.69 -11.73
N ILE A 324 0.08 5.94 -10.93
CA ILE A 324 -0.13 4.51 -11.14
C ILE A 324 -1.44 4.19 -11.86
N ILE A 325 -2.24 5.21 -12.12
CA ILE A 325 -3.46 5.09 -12.93
C ILE A 325 -3.15 5.53 -14.35
N PHE A 326 -3.43 4.67 -15.33
CA PHE A 326 -2.96 4.82 -16.72
C PHE A 326 -4.04 5.34 -17.67
N HIS A 327 -5.19 5.75 -17.17
CA HIS A 327 -6.33 6.10 -18.01
C HIS A 327 -7.14 7.25 -17.44
N GLU A 328 -7.66 8.08 -18.32
CA GLU A 328 -8.77 9.05 -18.11
C GLU A 328 -8.69 9.88 -16.82
N GLN A 329 -7.47 10.27 -16.39
CA GLN A 329 -7.30 11.08 -15.18
C GLN A 329 -7.91 12.47 -15.32
N GLU A 330 -8.08 12.97 -16.54
CA GLU A 330 -8.78 14.23 -16.84
C GLU A 330 -10.26 14.21 -16.43
N SER A 331 -10.88 13.02 -16.40
CA SER A 331 -12.24 12.83 -15.94
C SER A 331 -12.37 12.70 -14.42
N TRP A 332 -11.26 12.72 -13.68
CA TRP A 332 -11.28 12.62 -12.22
C TRP A 332 -11.72 13.93 -11.57
N ALA A 333 -12.34 13.82 -10.38
CA ALA A 333 -12.71 14.98 -9.59
C ALA A 333 -11.52 15.90 -9.31
N LEU A 334 -11.65 17.18 -9.62
CA LEU A 334 -10.62 18.18 -9.33
C LEU A 334 -10.61 18.57 -7.85
N GLU A 335 -11.76 18.53 -7.22
CA GLU A 335 -11.96 18.90 -5.83
C GLU A 335 -12.42 17.72 -5.00
N ASN A 336 -12.01 17.70 -3.73
CA ASN A 336 -12.43 16.70 -2.76
C ASN A 336 -13.84 17.01 -2.21
N THR A 337 -14.85 16.93 -3.09
CA THR A 337 -16.27 17.13 -2.77
C THR A 337 -17.08 15.92 -3.20
N ALA A 338 -18.28 15.78 -2.65
CA ALA A 338 -19.21 14.73 -3.04
C ALA A 338 -19.72 14.92 -4.47
N GLU A 339 -20.00 16.15 -4.83
CA GLU A 339 -20.43 16.58 -6.16
C GLU A 339 -19.37 16.26 -7.21
N GLY A 340 -18.12 16.70 -6.97
CA GLY A 340 -17.01 16.44 -7.88
C GLY A 340 -16.76 14.96 -8.13
N LEU A 341 -16.83 14.11 -7.08
CA LEU A 341 -16.67 12.69 -7.24
C LEU A 341 -17.87 12.04 -7.97
N ALA A 342 -19.09 12.50 -7.71
CA ALA A 342 -20.27 12.03 -8.43
C ALA A 342 -20.18 12.37 -9.92
N ASP A 343 -19.80 13.61 -10.25
CA ASP A 343 -19.63 14.08 -11.64
C ASP A 343 -18.57 13.25 -12.37
N ALA A 344 -17.43 12.99 -11.72
CA ALA A 344 -16.36 12.14 -12.26
C ALA A 344 -16.82 10.70 -12.52
N ILE A 345 -17.59 10.09 -11.61
CA ILE A 345 -18.18 8.76 -11.80
C ILE A 345 -19.12 8.76 -13.01
N GLU A 346 -20.01 9.75 -13.11
CA GLU A 346 -20.94 9.86 -14.24
C GLU A 346 -20.20 10.04 -15.57
N GLU A 347 -19.21 10.91 -15.63
CA GLU A 347 -18.42 11.18 -16.83
C GLU A 347 -17.71 9.91 -17.29
N LEU A 348 -16.96 9.25 -16.38
CA LEU A 348 -16.20 8.06 -16.72
C LEU A 348 -17.13 6.88 -17.10
N SER A 349 -18.30 6.77 -16.46
CA SER A 349 -19.27 5.71 -16.74
C SER A 349 -19.85 5.74 -18.17
N ARG A 350 -19.74 6.86 -18.88
CA ARG A 350 -20.20 7.05 -20.29
C ARG A 350 -19.13 6.59 -21.30
N LYS A 351 -17.90 6.38 -20.85
CA LYS A 351 -16.78 5.97 -21.72
C LYS A 351 -16.80 4.46 -21.98
N LYS A 352 -15.95 4.00 -22.88
CA LYS A 352 -15.80 2.56 -23.20
C LYS A 352 -14.93 1.88 -22.12
N LEU A 353 -15.54 1.56 -20.98
CA LEU A 353 -14.85 1.04 -19.81
C LEU A 353 -14.02 -0.22 -20.08
N SER A 354 -14.50 -1.12 -20.96
CA SER A 354 -13.76 -2.33 -21.34
C SER A 354 -12.43 -2.04 -22.03
N MET A 355 -12.37 -1.01 -22.88
CA MET A 355 -11.12 -0.60 -23.54
C MET A 355 -10.14 0.03 -22.52
N LEU A 356 -10.67 0.87 -21.64
CA LEU A 356 -9.85 1.51 -20.58
C LEU A 356 -9.29 0.45 -19.65
N GLY A 357 -10.14 -0.50 -19.22
CA GLY A 357 -9.73 -1.60 -18.35
C GLY A 357 -8.69 -2.53 -18.99
N SER A 358 -8.86 -2.87 -20.26
CA SER A 358 -7.90 -3.70 -20.98
C SER A 358 -6.52 -3.05 -21.08
N GLY A 359 -6.45 -1.78 -21.45
CA GLY A 359 -5.20 -1.03 -21.49
C GLY A 359 -4.55 -0.90 -20.10
N ALA A 360 -5.36 -0.62 -19.07
CA ALA A 360 -4.87 -0.52 -17.71
C ALA A 360 -4.32 -1.86 -17.18
N SER A 361 -4.98 -2.98 -17.51
CA SER A 361 -4.54 -4.32 -17.11
C SER A 361 -3.19 -4.69 -17.74
N GLN A 362 -3.02 -4.39 -19.02
CA GLN A 362 -1.73 -4.60 -19.69
C GLN A 362 -0.62 -3.82 -19.01
N MET A 363 -0.80 -2.51 -18.80
CA MET A 363 0.19 -1.64 -18.16
C MET A 363 0.50 -2.09 -16.71
N ALA A 364 -0.51 -2.50 -15.96
CA ALA A 364 -0.33 -3.00 -14.60
C ALA A 364 0.53 -4.28 -14.59
N GLY A 365 0.30 -5.21 -15.51
CA GLY A 365 1.09 -6.43 -15.66
C GLY A 365 2.54 -6.18 -16.09
N GLU A 366 2.73 -5.28 -17.06
CA GLU A 366 4.06 -4.97 -17.60
C GLU A 366 4.96 -4.22 -16.61
N LEU A 367 4.40 -3.29 -15.83
CA LEU A 367 5.18 -2.38 -14.99
C LEU A 367 5.19 -2.77 -13.50
N TYR A 368 4.10 -3.39 -13.01
CA TYR A 368 3.88 -3.59 -11.59
C TYR A 368 3.69 -5.04 -11.17
N ALA A 369 3.93 -6.04 -12.04
CA ALA A 369 4.04 -7.43 -11.58
C ALA A 369 5.13 -7.54 -10.52
N TRP A 370 4.86 -8.23 -9.39
CA TRP A 370 5.84 -8.39 -8.32
C TRP A 370 7.17 -8.94 -8.80
N GLN A 371 7.15 -9.82 -9.79
CA GLN A 371 8.39 -10.34 -10.39
C GLN A 371 9.27 -9.21 -10.91
N ARG A 372 8.73 -8.30 -11.72
CA ARG A 372 9.45 -7.14 -12.29
C ARG A 372 9.96 -6.20 -11.20
N VAL A 373 9.10 -5.93 -10.23
CA VAL A 373 9.45 -5.04 -9.10
C VAL A 373 10.63 -5.60 -8.32
N PHE A 374 10.60 -6.89 -7.99
CA PHE A 374 11.70 -7.49 -7.23
C PHE A 374 12.96 -7.74 -8.06
N GLU A 375 12.86 -7.99 -9.36
CA GLU A 375 14.03 -8.00 -10.25
C GLU A 375 14.79 -6.67 -10.16
N GLY A 376 14.09 -5.54 -10.26
CA GLY A 376 14.68 -4.21 -10.11
C GLY A 376 15.24 -3.94 -8.71
N LEU A 377 14.48 -4.29 -7.66
CA LEU A 377 14.92 -4.15 -6.27
C LEU A 377 16.20 -4.94 -5.99
N PHE A 378 16.28 -6.18 -6.44
CA PHE A 378 17.45 -7.04 -6.23
C PHE A 378 18.68 -6.57 -7.00
N CYS A 379 18.49 -5.90 -8.15
CA CYS A 379 19.60 -5.20 -8.82
C CYS A 379 20.16 -4.07 -7.94
N ILE A 380 19.27 -3.26 -7.31
CA ILE A 380 19.69 -2.22 -6.37
C ILE A 380 20.44 -2.82 -5.18
N TYR A 381 19.98 -3.93 -4.61
CA TYR A 381 20.68 -4.59 -3.51
C TYR A 381 22.08 -5.05 -3.89
N ARG A 382 22.23 -5.68 -5.06
CA ARG A 382 23.55 -6.12 -5.56
C ARG A 382 24.50 -4.94 -5.81
N GLU A 383 24.00 -3.85 -6.38
CA GLU A 383 24.74 -2.59 -6.56
C GLU A 383 25.24 -2.03 -5.21
N VAL A 384 24.33 -1.93 -4.23
CA VAL A 384 24.64 -1.45 -2.89
C VAL A 384 25.70 -2.31 -2.20
N CYS A 385 25.57 -3.64 -2.28
CA CYS A 385 26.53 -4.57 -1.71
C CYS A 385 27.93 -4.45 -2.37
N ALA A 386 27.98 -4.31 -3.69
CA ALA A 386 29.23 -4.15 -4.44
C ALA A 386 29.95 -2.84 -4.07
N ASN A 387 29.23 -1.72 -4.06
CA ASN A 387 29.77 -0.41 -3.72
C ASN A 387 30.23 -0.34 -2.25
N TYR A 388 29.53 -1.00 -1.34
CA TYR A 388 29.89 -1.03 0.08
C TYR A 388 31.20 -1.76 0.34
N LYS A 389 31.43 -2.89 -0.35
CA LYS A 389 32.68 -3.65 -0.29
C LYS A 389 33.86 -2.89 -0.90
N GLY A 390 33.64 -2.14 -1.98
CA GLY A 390 34.64 -1.30 -2.63
C GLY A 390 35.16 -0.16 -1.75
N ASN A 391 34.28 0.48 -0.97
CA ASN A 391 34.63 1.56 -0.05
C ASN A 391 35.31 1.12 1.25
N GLY A 392 35.32 -0.18 1.53
CA GLY A 392 35.96 -0.74 2.74
C GLY A 392 37.42 -1.20 2.55
N GLN A 393 37.99 -1.04 1.31
CA GLN A 393 39.36 -1.40 0.97
C GLN A 393 40.29 -0.18 0.77
N GLY A 394 39.80 1.04 1.09
CA GLY A 394 40.56 2.28 1.04
C GLY A 394 41.09 2.74 2.40
#